data_fe3575634c55b354e357cb4e666b25b9
#
_entry.id   fe3575634c55b354e357cb4e666b25b9
#
_cell.length_a   1.000
_cell.length_b   1.000
_cell.length_c   1.000
_cell.angle_alpha   90.00
_cell.angle_beta   90.00
_cell.angle_gamma   90.00
#
_symmetry.space_group_name_H-M   'P 1'
#
loop_
_entity.id
_entity.type
_entity.pdbx_description
1 polymer ?
#
loop_
_entity_poly.entity_id
_entity_poly.type
_entity_poly.pdbx_seq_one_letter_code
_entity_poly.pdbx_strand_id
1 'polypeptide(L)'
;MANGYGISKWQDAKQINKELKNLTDQPIYCVSEDALKDVLNHFDTKCAKSKEITTEAKKYIPGGVQHNLAFNVPFPMCMEKAEGAYLYDRDGNQYIDFLQAGGPTILGSNFPAVREKVFELLNTCGPVTGLFHEGELLLAKKINELMPACEMFRMLGSGTESVMAAIRVARCATKKKRVIKVGGAYHGWSDQMVYGLKIPGSRQFLESHGIPGCYKTTDEVRPNDLGMLEAMLKRNVAKGGTA
;
A
#
# COMPACT_ATOMS: atom_id res chain seq x y z
N MET A 1 4.64 -1.88 32.66
CA MET A 1 4.97 -1.31 31.36
C MET A 1 3.67 -0.93 30.68
N ALA A 2 3.46 0.33 30.41
CA ALA A 2 2.26 0.79 29.70
C ALA A 2 2.29 0.17 28.29
N ASN A 3 1.28 -0.58 27.93
CA ASN A 3 1.12 -1.13 26.59
C ASN A 3 1.04 0.05 25.62
N GLY A 4 2.05 0.22 24.80
CA GLY A 4 2.23 1.36 23.88
C GLY A 4 1.23 1.47 22.73
N TYR A 5 0.20 0.64 22.69
CA TYR A 5 -0.88 0.71 21.73
C TYR A 5 -2.11 1.24 22.42
N GLY A 6 -2.59 2.43 22.08
CA GLY A 6 -3.78 3.06 22.65
C GLY A 6 -5.10 2.29 22.45
N ILE A 7 -5.02 1.06 21.97
CA ILE A 7 -6.17 0.16 21.75
C ILE A 7 -6.32 -0.71 22.99
N SER A 8 -7.27 -0.37 23.84
CA SER A 8 -7.59 -1.12 25.06
C SER A 8 -8.49 -2.35 24.81
N LYS A 9 -9.18 -2.39 23.69
CA LYS A 9 -10.11 -3.46 23.32
C LYS A 9 -10.18 -3.64 21.82
N TRP A 10 -9.98 -4.88 21.34
CA TRP A 10 -10.19 -5.26 19.96
C TRP A 10 -11.67 -5.58 19.71
N GLN A 11 -12.20 -5.11 18.58
CA GLN A 11 -13.57 -5.43 18.21
C GLN A 11 -13.68 -6.88 17.71
N ASP A 12 -14.82 -7.51 18.00
CA ASP A 12 -15.10 -8.87 17.52
C ASP A 12 -15.32 -8.87 15.99
N ALA A 13 -14.60 -9.72 15.28
CA ALA A 13 -14.74 -9.89 13.84
C ALA A 13 -16.18 -10.25 13.40
N LYS A 14 -16.92 -10.99 14.20
CA LYS A 14 -18.33 -11.32 13.93
C LYS A 14 -19.23 -10.09 14.00
N GLN A 15 -19.00 -9.22 14.99
CA GLN A 15 -19.72 -7.97 15.12
C GLN A 15 -19.42 -7.04 13.94
N ILE A 16 -18.13 -6.87 13.60
CA ILE A 16 -17.70 -6.07 12.44
C ILE A 16 -18.40 -6.57 11.16
N ASN A 17 -18.37 -7.87 10.89
CA ASN A 17 -18.99 -8.44 9.71
C ASN A 17 -20.52 -8.25 9.69
N LYS A 18 -21.18 -8.32 10.85
CA LYS A 18 -22.62 -8.04 10.98
C LYS A 18 -22.94 -6.58 10.64
N GLU A 19 -22.15 -5.65 11.17
CA GLU A 19 -22.32 -4.21 10.92
C GLU A 19 -22.05 -3.86 9.44
N LEU A 20 -20.99 -4.43 8.85
CA LEU A 20 -20.71 -4.28 7.43
C LEU A 20 -21.85 -4.84 6.57
N LYS A 21 -22.40 -5.98 6.91
CA LYS A 21 -23.56 -6.54 6.20
C LYS A 21 -24.77 -5.61 6.31
N ASN A 22 -25.07 -5.13 7.51
CA ASN A 22 -26.17 -4.18 7.70
C ASN A 22 -25.98 -2.90 6.87
N LEU A 23 -24.75 -2.41 6.73
CA LEU A 23 -24.42 -1.25 5.91
C LEU A 23 -24.61 -1.54 4.41
N THR A 24 -24.12 -2.69 3.94
CA THR A 24 -24.22 -3.07 2.52
C THR A 24 -25.63 -3.49 2.08
N ASP A 25 -26.49 -3.89 3.02
CA ASP A 25 -27.89 -4.23 2.76
C ASP A 25 -28.80 -2.96 2.70
N GLN A 26 -28.26 -1.77 3.02
CA GLN A 26 -29.00 -0.52 2.89
C GLN A 26 -29.19 -0.11 1.43
N PRO A 27 -30.26 0.62 1.11
CA PRO A 27 -30.46 1.15 -0.23
C PRO A 27 -29.30 2.07 -0.64
N ILE A 28 -28.83 1.92 -1.88
CA ILE A 28 -27.82 2.80 -2.46
C ILE A 28 -28.55 4.04 -2.99
N TYR A 29 -28.20 5.20 -2.45
CA TYR A 29 -28.67 6.48 -2.97
C TYR A 29 -27.73 6.95 -4.07
N CYS A 30 -28.22 7.00 -5.31
CA CYS A 30 -27.46 7.53 -6.42
C CYS A 30 -27.35 9.06 -6.33
N VAL A 31 -26.19 9.60 -6.74
CA VAL A 31 -26.04 11.05 -6.95
C VAL A 31 -26.98 11.47 -8.08
N SER A 32 -27.71 12.59 -7.92
CA SER A 32 -28.57 13.11 -8.99
C SER A 32 -27.74 13.52 -10.21
N GLU A 33 -28.34 13.45 -11.40
CA GLU A 33 -27.67 13.82 -12.65
C GLU A 33 -27.19 15.27 -12.62
N ASP A 34 -27.99 16.20 -12.06
CA ASP A 34 -27.60 17.62 -11.94
C ASP A 34 -26.40 17.78 -11.01
N ALA A 35 -26.39 17.15 -9.83
CA ALA A 35 -25.26 17.22 -8.92
C ALA A 35 -23.98 16.62 -9.54
N LEU A 36 -24.11 15.52 -10.30
CA LEU A 36 -22.99 14.95 -11.02
C LEU A 36 -22.46 15.89 -12.11
N LYS A 37 -23.35 16.55 -12.84
CA LYS A 37 -23.01 17.51 -13.87
C LYS A 37 -22.27 18.73 -13.28
N ASP A 38 -22.74 19.24 -12.14
CA ASP A 38 -22.07 20.35 -11.43
C ASP A 38 -20.66 19.97 -10.98
N VAL A 39 -20.48 18.78 -10.43
CA VAL A 39 -19.15 18.27 -10.05
C VAL A 39 -18.22 18.13 -11.27
N LEU A 40 -18.70 17.55 -12.36
CA LEU A 40 -17.89 17.40 -13.58
C LEU A 40 -17.50 18.75 -14.17
N ASN A 41 -18.43 19.71 -14.21
CA ASN A 41 -18.18 21.08 -14.66
C ASN A 41 -17.16 21.81 -13.77
N HIS A 42 -17.21 21.57 -12.45
CA HIS A 42 -16.18 22.09 -11.54
C HIS A 42 -14.78 21.62 -11.92
N PHE A 43 -14.60 20.30 -12.14
CA PHE A 43 -13.30 19.76 -12.56
C PHE A 43 -12.87 20.27 -13.93
N ASP A 44 -13.78 20.36 -14.90
CA ASP A 44 -13.48 20.88 -16.23
C ASP A 44 -13.02 22.34 -16.20
N THR A 45 -13.56 23.12 -15.28
CA THR A 45 -13.23 24.55 -15.15
C THR A 45 -11.97 24.78 -14.32
N LYS A 46 -11.86 24.10 -13.17
CA LYS A 46 -10.79 24.35 -12.19
C LYS A 46 -9.51 23.56 -12.47
N CYS A 47 -9.59 22.50 -13.27
CA CYS A 47 -8.49 21.57 -13.51
C CYS A 47 -8.24 21.36 -15.02
N ALA A 48 -8.42 22.42 -15.80
CA ALA A 48 -8.35 22.36 -17.26
C ALA A 48 -6.98 21.91 -17.80
N LYS A 49 -5.88 22.38 -17.20
CA LYS A 49 -4.51 21.98 -17.57
C LYS A 49 -4.25 20.51 -17.20
N SER A 50 -4.72 20.08 -16.04
CA SER A 50 -4.63 18.66 -15.64
C SER A 50 -5.36 17.76 -16.63
N LYS A 51 -6.54 18.18 -17.11
CA LYS A 51 -7.31 17.48 -18.14
C LYS A 51 -6.55 17.40 -19.46
N GLU A 52 -5.97 18.50 -19.92
CA GLU A 52 -5.17 18.55 -21.15
C GLU A 52 -3.96 17.61 -21.07
N ILE A 53 -3.14 17.76 -20.01
CA ILE A 53 -1.92 16.99 -19.81
C ILE A 53 -2.24 15.48 -19.73
N THR A 54 -3.25 15.07 -18.97
CA THR A 54 -3.61 13.67 -18.82
C THR A 54 -4.27 13.09 -20.06
N THR A 55 -4.94 13.91 -20.86
CA THR A 55 -5.46 13.50 -22.18
C THR A 55 -4.31 13.21 -23.15
N GLU A 56 -3.29 14.05 -23.18
CA GLU A 56 -2.07 13.80 -23.96
C GLU A 56 -1.32 12.56 -23.44
N ALA A 57 -1.16 12.44 -22.11
CA ALA A 57 -0.48 11.32 -21.47
C ALA A 57 -1.08 9.95 -21.82
N LYS A 58 -2.40 9.87 -22.02
CA LYS A 58 -3.08 8.62 -22.43
C LYS A 58 -2.59 8.05 -23.76
N LYS A 59 -1.96 8.84 -24.61
CA LYS A 59 -1.35 8.36 -25.87
C LYS A 59 -0.09 7.52 -25.62
N TYR A 60 0.57 7.68 -24.48
CA TYR A 60 1.87 7.11 -24.14
C TYR A 60 1.85 6.25 -22.88
N ILE A 61 0.90 6.49 -21.98
CA ILE A 61 0.80 5.85 -20.69
C ILE A 61 -0.58 5.22 -20.52
N PRO A 62 -0.71 3.92 -20.25
CA PRO A 62 -1.99 3.30 -19.99
C PRO A 62 -2.78 4.02 -18.90
N GLY A 63 -3.97 4.55 -19.24
CA GLY A 63 -4.78 5.36 -18.32
C GLY A 63 -4.27 6.78 -18.06
N GLY A 64 -3.13 7.19 -18.67
CA GLY A 64 -2.54 8.52 -18.54
C GLY A 64 -1.69 8.75 -17.29
N VAL A 65 -1.49 7.73 -16.46
CA VAL A 65 -0.69 7.82 -15.23
C VAL A 65 0.12 6.54 -14.98
N GLN A 66 1.28 6.69 -14.32
CA GLN A 66 2.18 5.56 -14.04
C GLN A 66 1.78 4.75 -12.80
N HIS A 67 0.96 5.31 -11.91
CA HIS A 67 0.60 4.66 -10.66
C HIS A 67 -0.92 4.62 -10.45
N ASN A 68 -1.44 3.46 -10.07
CA ASN A 68 -2.88 3.25 -9.88
C ASN A 68 -3.53 4.18 -8.86
N LEU A 69 -2.79 4.66 -7.85
CA LEU A 69 -3.31 5.65 -6.89
C LEU A 69 -3.60 7.01 -7.52
N ALA A 70 -2.95 7.32 -8.65
CA ALA A 70 -3.19 8.55 -9.40
C ALA A 70 -4.35 8.44 -10.41
N PHE A 71 -4.92 7.24 -10.59
CA PHE A 71 -6.03 7.00 -11.51
C PHE A 71 -7.35 7.43 -10.88
N ASN A 72 -7.72 8.69 -11.10
CA ASN A 72 -8.91 9.33 -10.54
C ASN A 72 -9.96 9.67 -11.61
N VAL A 73 -11.20 9.80 -11.19
CA VAL A 73 -12.34 10.24 -12.01
C VAL A 73 -12.65 11.70 -11.64
N PRO A 74 -12.94 12.56 -12.62
CA PRO A 74 -13.15 12.32 -14.06
C PRO A 74 -11.86 12.13 -14.86
N PHE A 75 -10.75 12.64 -14.37
CA PHE A 75 -9.39 12.45 -14.94
C PHE A 75 -8.34 12.61 -13.82
N PRO A 76 -7.14 12.05 -14.02
CA PRO A 76 -6.04 12.24 -13.08
C PRO A 76 -5.63 13.71 -12.94
N MET A 77 -5.37 14.14 -11.71
CA MET A 77 -4.87 15.48 -11.42
C MET A 77 -3.35 15.54 -11.64
N CYS A 78 -2.88 16.55 -12.36
CA CYS A 78 -1.45 16.74 -12.59
C CYS A 78 -0.87 17.63 -11.51
N MET A 79 -0.17 17.05 -10.53
CA MET A 79 0.48 17.78 -9.45
C MET A 79 1.78 18.43 -9.93
N GLU A 80 2.01 19.67 -9.49
CA GLU A 80 3.23 20.43 -9.74
C GLU A 80 4.14 20.50 -8.52
N LYS A 81 3.55 20.58 -7.32
CA LYS A 81 4.29 20.78 -6.07
C LYS A 81 3.64 20.01 -4.93
N ALA A 82 4.47 19.55 -4.01
CA ALA A 82 4.06 19.01 -2.71
C ALA A 82 4.89 19.66 -1.60
N GLU A 83 4.25 20.16 -0.54
CA GLU A 83 4.92 20.84 0.56
C GLU A 83 4.14 20.68 1.86
N GLY A 84 4.78 20.12 2.88
CA GLY A 84 4.12 19.84 4.16
C GLY A 84 2.91 18.95 3.97
N ALA A 85 1.74 19.43 4.39
CA ALA A 85 0.46 18.73 4.28
C ALA A 85 -0.32 19.07 3.00
N TYR A 86 0.29 19.74 2.03
CA TYR A 86 -0.42 20.26 0.86
C TYR A 86 0.16 19.77 -0.46
N LEU A 87 -0.74 19.55 -1.41
CA LEU A 87 -0.45 19.33 -2.83
C LEU A 87 -0.94 20.53 -3.64
N TYR A 88 -0.25 20.84 -4.71
CA TYR A 88 -0.62 21.89 -5.65
C TYR A 88 -0.62 21.34 -7.06
N ASP A 89 -1.70 21.55 -7.80
CA ASP A 89 -1.78 21.09 -9.18
C ASP A 89 -1.25 22.13 -10.19
N ARG A 90 -1.20 21.74 -11.45
CA ARG A 90 -0.78 22.60 -12.56
C ARG A 90 -1.73 23.78 -12.83
N ASP A 91 -2.93 23.72 -12.31
CA ASP A 91 -3.95 24.77 -12.43
C ASP A 91 -3.85 25.79 -11.28
N GLY A 92 -3.00 25.53 -10.28
CA GLY A 92 -2.77 26.40 -9.10
C GLY A 92 -3.72 26.12 -7.94
N ASN A 93 -4.49 25.05 -7.99
CA ASN A 93 -5.34 24.66 -6.87
C ASN A 93 -4.51 24.01 -5.77
N GLN A 94 -4.91 24.24 -4.52
CA GLN A 94 -4.31 23.65 -3.33
C GLN A 94 -5.22 22.58 -2.74
N TYR A 95 -4.62 21.45 -2.35
CA TYR A 95 -5.30 20.30 -1.75
C TYR A 95 -4.61 19.89 -0.45
N ILE A 96 -5.39 19.41 0.52
CA ILE A 96 -4.83 18.73 1.70
C ILE A 96 -4.45 17.31 1.29
N ASP A 97 -3.20 16.93 1.55
CA ASP A 97 -2.67 15.60 1.19
C ASP A 97 -3.08 14.53 2.21
N PHE A 98 -4.25 13.93 2.01
CA PHE A 98 -4.65 12.73 2.76
C PHE A 98 -4.09 11.42 2.17
N LEU A 99 -3.48 11.46 1.00
CA LEU A 99 -2.88 10.28 0.37
C LEU A 99 -1.50 9.97 0.93
N GLN A 100 -0.69 11.00 1.21
CA GLN A 100 0.67 10.89 1.77
C GLN A 100 1.54 9.86 1.04
N ALA A 101 1.50 9.87 -0.30
CA ALA A 101 2.17 8.90 -1.16
C ALA A 101 1.82 7.42 -0.85
N GLY A 102 0.63 7.16 -0.28
CA GLY A 102 0.20 5.85 0.21
C GLY A 102 0.67 5.53 1.64
N GLY A 103 1.11 6.55 2.40
CA GLY A 103 1.46 6.48 3.82
C GLY A 103 2.91 6.81 4.19
N PRO A 104 3.92 6.78 3.28
CA PRO A 104 5.32 6.99 3.71
C PRO A 104 5.68 8.43 4.09
N THR A 105 4.95 9.45 3.66
CA THR A 105 5.29 10.86 3.93
C THR A 105 4.74 11.39 5.26
N ILE A 106 4.92 10.65 6.35
CA ILE A 106 4.38 10.98 7.69
C ILE A 106 4.91 12.31 8.27
N LEU A 107 6.05 12.80 7.80
CA LEU A 107 6.60 14.10 8.18
C LEU A 107 6.08 15.25 7.30
N GLY A 108 5.20 14.95 6.36
CA GLY A 108 4.81 15.84 5.28
C GLY A 108 5.77 15.79 4.09
N SER A 109 5.29 16.28 2.96
CA SER A 109 6.05 16.32 1.73
C SER A 109 7.18 17.34 1.80
N ASN A 110 8.31 17.04 1.17
CA ASN A 110 9.45 17.95 1.05
C ASN A 110 10.00 18.45 2.42
N PHE A 111 10.01 17.57 3.42
CA PHE A 111 10.44 17.92 4.78
C PHE A 111 11.86 18.47 4.78
N PRO A 112 12.10 19.73 5.28
CA PRO A 112 13.34 20.46 5.06
C PRO A 112 14.59 19.71 5.51
N ALA A 113 14.62 19.20 6.74
CA ALA A 113 15.81 18.52 7.28
C ALA A 113 16.19 17.26 6.50
N VAL A 114 15.20 16.51 5.98
CA VAL A 114 15.47 15.34 5.12
C VAL A 114 16.00 15.80 3.77
N ARG A 115 15.34 16.77 3.15
CA ARG A 115 15.75 17.32 1.85
C ARG A 115 17.20 17.85 1.89
N GLU A 116 17.52 18.68 2.87
CA GLU A 116 18.86 19.26 3.05
C GLU A 116 19.93 18.17 3.20
N LYS A 117 19.65 17.13 4.00
CA LYS A 117 20.58 16.01 4.15
C LYS A 117 20.76 15.19 2.88
N VAL A 118 19.69 15.00 2.12
CA VAL A 118 19.79 14.34 0.80
C VAL A 118 20.66 15.14 -0.16
N PHE A 119 20.46 16.44 -0.26
CA PHE A 119 21.31 17.30 -1.11
C PHE A 119 22.76 17.33 -0.66
N GLU A 120 23.02 17.40 0.64
CA GLU A 120 24.38 17.31 1.20
C GLU A 120 25.06 16.01 0.73
N LEU A 121 24.39 14.86 0.91
CA LEU A 121 24.95 13.56 0.51
C LEU A 121 25.16 13.44 -0.99
N LEU A 122 24.22 13.91 -1.81
CA LEU A 122 24.38 13.91 -3.27
C LEU A 122 25.55 14.78 -3.73
N ASN A 123 25.78 15.92 -3.07
CA ASN A 123 26.87 16.84 -3.43
C ASN A 123 28.24 16.38 -2.90
N THR A 124 28.29 15.62 -1.81
CA THR A 124 29.55 15.21 -1.18
C THR A 124 30.03 13.82 -1.61
N CYS A 125 29.18 12.83 -1.62
CA CYS A 125 29.59 11.47 -1.97
C CYS A 125 28.89 10.92 -3.22
N GLY A 126 27.80 11.54 -3.66
CA GLY A 126 26.98 11.02 -4.76
C GLY A 126 26.34 9.66 -4.46
N PRO A 127 25.64 9.07 -5.44
CA PRO A 127 25.05 7.75 -5.30
C PRO A 127 26.13 6.66 -5.38
N VAL A 128 26.37 5.97 -4.26
CA VAL A 128 27.23 4.76 -4.23
C VAL A 128 26.34 3.54 -4.41
N THR A 129 26.44 2.88 -5.55
CA THR A 129 25.60 1.74 -5.92
C THR A 129 26.40 0.45 -6.01
N GLY A 130 25.87 -0.62 -5.42
CA GLY A 130 26.47 -1.95 -5.46
C GLY A 130 27.67 -2.16 -4.55
N LEU A 131 28.11 -1.12 -3.82
CA LEU A 131 29.19 -1.17 -2.86
C LEU A 131 28.68 -0.73 -1.49
N PHE A 132 29.47 -1.04 -0.43
CA PHE A 132 29.13 -0.69 0.94
C PHE A 132 29.42 0.78 1.24
N HIS A 133 28.46 1.46 1.87
CA HIS A 133 28.59 2.82 2.38
C HIS A 133 28.30 2.85 3.89
N GLU A 134 29.05 3.65 4.65
CA GLU A 134 28.89 3.76 6.12
C GLU A 134 27.44 4.10 6.54
N GLY A 135 26.70 4.84 5.73
CA GLY A 135 25.28 5.16 5.96
C GLY A 135 24.39 3.92 6.14
N GLU A 136 24.74 2.80 5.50
CA GLU A 136 24.01 1.52 5.67
C GLU A 136 24.18 0.98 7.10
N LEU A 137 25.40 1.05 7.63
CA LEU A 137 25.69 0.65 9.02
C LEU A 137 24.96 1.55 10.02
N LEU A 138 25.00 2.87 9.81
CA LEU A 138 24.34 3.84 10.69
C LEU A 138 22.82 3.62 10.71
N LEU A 139 22.23 3.39 9.55
CA LEU A 139 20.80 3.07 9.44
C LEU A 139 20.46 1.76 10.15
N ALA A 140 21.24 0.70 9.94
CA ALA A 140 21.00 -0.60 10.56
C ALA A 140 21.09 -0.52 12.10
N LYS A 141 22.07 0.20 12.64
CA LYS A 141 22.19 0.48 14.09
C LYS A 141 20.98 1.23 14.62
N LYS A 142 20.50 2.25 13.88
CA LYS A 142 19.34 3.04 14.32
C LYS A 142 18.05 2.24 14.30
N ILE A 143 17.85 1.37 13.31
CA ILE A 143 16.71 0.46 13.27
C ILE A 143 16.77 -0.54 14.43
N ASN A 144 17.92 -1.14 14.71
CA ASN A 144 18.06 -2.07 15.83
C ASN A 144 17.81 -1.38 17.19
N GLU A 145 18.28 -0.14 17.37
CA GLU A 145 18.02 0.66 18.57
C GLU A 145 16.51 0.91 18.79
N LEU A 146 15.80 1.30 17.72
CA LEU A 146 14.37 1.65 17.79
C LEU A 146 13.45 0.42 17.74
N MET A 147 13.90 -0.66 17.16
CA MET A 147 13.17 -1.91 16.96
C MET A 147 14.04 -3.11 17.40
N PRO A 148 14.20 -3.34 18.71
CA PRO A 148 15.13 -4.37 19.22
C PRO A 148 14.85 -5.79 18.72
N ALA A 149 13.62 -6.08 18.29
CA ALA A 149 13.28 -7.36 17.66
C ALA A 149 13.88 -7.52 16.25
N CYS A 150 14.37 -6.43 15.64
CA CYS A 150 15.08 -6.43 14.38
C CYS A 150 16.58 -6.53 14.63
N GLU A 151 17.08 -7.72 14.98
CA GLU A 151 18.48 -7.97 15.32
C GLU A 151 19.44 -7.68 14.15
N MET A 152 19.00 -8.05 12.93
CA MET A 152 19.74 -7.84 11.69
C MET A 152 18.81 -7.20 10.64
N PHE A 153 19.35 -6.23 9.92
CA PHE A 153 18.59 -5.45 8.95
C PHE A 153 19.23 -5.49 7.56
N ARG A 154 18.38 -5.66 6.53
CA ARG A 154 18.78 -5.53 5.13
C ARG A 154 17.74 -4.71 4.37
N MET A 155 18.20 -3.65 3.69
CA MET A 155 17.39 -2.83 2.80
C MET A 155 17.13 -3.56 1.48
N LEU A 156 15.92 -3.42 0.94
CA LEU A 156 15.53 -3.82 -0.41
C LEU A 156 14.86 -2.64 -1.11
N GLY A 157 14.71 -2.72 -2.42
CA GLY A 157 14.27 -1.58 -3.25
C GLY A 157 12.78 -1.20 -3.07
N SER A 158 11.94 -2.12 -2.57
CA SER A 158 10.52 -1.87 -2.36
C SER A 158 9.92 -2.79 -1.31
N GLY A 159 8.72 -2.43 -0.80
CA GLY A 159 7.95 -3.31 0.08
C GLY A 159 7.59 -4.65 -0.58
N THR A 160 7.33 -4.65 -1.88
CA THR A 160 7.10 -5.89 -2.65
C THR A 160 8.31 -6.82 -2.59
N GLU A 161 9.51 -6.29 -2.84
CA GLU A 161 10.75 -7.07 -2.78
C GLU A 161 11.03 -7.56 -1.35
N SER A 162 10.78 -6.72 -0.35
CA SER A 162 10.95 -7.10 1.06
C SER A 162 10.02 -8.25 1.47
N VAL A 163 8.76 -8.21 1.05
CA VAL A 163 7.80 -9.30 1.28
C VAL A 163 8.21 -10.57 0.53
N MET A 164 8.67 -10.47 -0.71
CA MET A 164 9.18 -11.62 -1.48
C MET A 164 10.38 -12.26 -0.78
N ALA A 165 11.32 -11.45 -0.29
CA ALA A 165 12.48 -11.93 0.45
C ALA A 165 12.06 -12.58 1.78
N ALA A 166 11.17 -11.96 2.56
CA ALA A 166 10.67 -12.50 3.82
C ALA A 166 10.01 -13.88 3.64
N ILE A 167 9.17 -14.03 2.62
CA ILE A 167 8.53 -15.30 2.29
C ILE A 167 9.59 -16.36 1.91
N ARG A 168 10.59 -15.98 1.15
CA ARG A 168 11.68 -16.88 0.76
C ARG A 168 12.48 -17.34 1.98
N VAL A 169 12.84 -16.42 2.88
CA VAL A 169 13.54 -16.71 4.12
C VAL A 169 12.70 -17.62 5.02
N ALA A 170 11.43 -17.30 5.23
CA ALA A 170 10.52 -18.14 6.02
C ALA A 170 10.43 -19.57 5.49
N ARG A 171 10.27 -19.73 4.17
CA ARG A 171 10.25 -21.05 3.52
C ARG A 171 11.57 -21.78 3.62
N CYS A 172 12.69 -21.10 3.50
CA CYS A 172 14.02 -21.70 3.67
C CYS A 172 14.26 -22.18 5.11
N ALA A 173 13.86 -21.38 6.10
CA ALA A 173 14.05 -21.70 7.51
C ALA A 173 13.13 -22.83 7.97
N THR A 174 11.85 -22.77 7.63
CA THR A 174 10.84 -23.73 8.10
C THR A 174 10.73 -24.99 7.24
N LYS A 175 11.24 -24.97 6.00
CA LYS A 175 11.03 -25.99 4.95
C LYS A 175 9.55 -26.16 4.56
N LYS A 176 8.70 -25.22 4.92
CA LYS A 176 7.26 -25.21 4.62
C LYS A 176 6.97 -24.32 3.43
N LYS A 177 5.89 -24.60 2.70
CA LYS A 177 5.57 -23.88 1.45
C LYS A 177 4.47 -22.86 1.60
N ARG A 178 3.52 -23.09 2.53
CA ARG A 178 2.32 -22.24 2.67
C ARG A 178 2.62 -21.01 3.47
N VAL A 179 1.98 -19.92 3.10
CA VAL A 179 1.95 -18.64 3.84
C VAL A 179 0.51 -18.22 4.07
N ILE A 180 0.27 -17.47 5.13
CA ILE A 180 -1.03 -16.87 5.42
C ILE A 180 -0.87 -15.36 5.35
N LYS A 181 -1.82 -14.70 4.71
CA LYS A 181 -1.89 -13.24 4.63
C LYS A 181 -3.23 -12.72 5.14
N VAL A 182 -3.28 -11.44 5.49
CA VAL A 182 -4.53 -10.77 5.84
C VAL A 182 -5.22 -10.30 4.56
N GLY A 183 -6.46 -10.71 4.36
CA GLY A 183 -7.28 -10.32 3.23
C GLY A 183 -7.66 -8.84 3.28
N GLY A 184 -7.71 -8.19 2.12
CA GLY A 184 -7.98 -6.76 1.98
C GLY A 184 -6.77 -5.86 2.24
N ALA A 185 -5.66 -6.38 2.79
CA ALA A 185 -4.44 -5.64 3.03
C ALA A 185 -3.46 -5.74 1.85
N TYR A 186 -2.73 -4.65 1.58
CA TYR A 186 -1.69 -4.64 0.55
C TYR A 186 -0.39 -5.25 1.08
N HIS A 187 0.09 -6.29 0.43
CA HIS A 187 1.33 -6.99 0.76
C HIS A 187 2.34 -7.01 -0.42
N GLY A 188 2.26 -6.04 -1.29
CA GLY A 188 3.00 -6.02 -2.54
C GLY A 188 2.21 -6.66 -3.69
N TRP A 189 2.74 -6.53 -4.90
CA TRP A 189 2.05 -6.93 -6.14
C TRP A 189 2.63 -8.18 -6.81
N SER A 190 3.45 -8.95 -6.07
CA SER A 190 3.86 -10.28 -6.54
C SER A 190 2.66 -11.21 -6.66
N ASP A 191 2.66 -12.12 -7.63
CA ASP A 191 1.54 -13.01 -7.94
C ASP A 191 0.97 -13.76 -6.73
N GLN A 192 1.82 -14.12 -5.78
CA GLN A 192 1.40 -14.81 -4.58
C GLN A 192 0.76 -13.90 -3.52
N MET A 193 0.87 -12.55 -3.65
CA MET A 193 0.38 -11.58 -2.66
C MET A 193 -0.68 -10.62 -3.20
N VAL A 194 -0.77 -10.43 -4.52
CA VAL A 194 -1.60 -9.37 -5.13
C VAL A 194 -3.10 -9.59 -5.00
N TYR A 195 -3.56 -10.85 -4.89
CA TYR A 195 -4.99 -11.13 -4.79
C TYR A 195 -5.57 -10.75 -3.42
N GLY A 196 -6.88 -10.57 -3.34
CA GLY A 196 -7.58 -10.16 -2.13
C GLY A 196 -7.30 -8.71 -1.69
N LEU A 197 -6.69 -7.87 -2.55
CA LEU A 197 -6.24 -6.53 -2.20
C LEU A 197 -7.39 -5.60 -1.80
N LYS A 198 -8.45 -5.52 -2.61
CA LYS A 198 -9.60 -4.64 -2.36
C LYS A 198 -10.78 -5.39 -1.77
N ILE A 199 -10.93 -6.66 -2.15
CA ILE A 199 -12.05 -7.52 -1.77
C ILE A 199 -11.47 -8.82 -1.26
N PRO A 200 -11.57 -9.13 0.05
CA PRO A 200 -11.16 -10.42 0.58
C PRO A 200 -11.87 -11.56 -0.18
N GLY A 201 -11.14 -12.61 -0.51
CA GLY A 201 -11.69 -13.76 -1.23
C GLY A 201 -11.77 -13.61 -2.75
N SER A 202 -11.26 -12.53 -3.35
CA SER A 202 -11.29 -12.30 -4.81
C SER A 202 -10.38 -13.22 -5.62
N ARG A 203 -9.89 -14.30 -5.03
CA ARG A 203 -8.96 -15.26 -5.65
C ARG A 203 -9.45 -15.80 -6.99
N GLN A 204 -10.72 -16.25 -7.05
CA GLN A 204 -11.30 -16.81 -8.27
C GLN A 204 -11.35 -15.79 -9.41
N PHE A 205 -11.61 -14.54 -9.10
CA PHE A 205 -11.61 -13.46 -10.07
C PHE A 205 -10.22 -13.30 -10.70
N LEU A 206 -9.16 -13.30 -9.90
CA LEU A 206 -7.79 -13.15 -10.38
C LEU A 206 -7.29 -14.38 -11.13
N GLU A 207 -7.75 -15.59 -10.77
CA GLU A 207 -7.46 -16.82 -11.53
C GLU A 207 -7.92 -16.70 -12.98
N SER A 208 -9.12 -16.14 -13.20
CA SER A 208 -9.65 -15.95 -14.56
C SER A 208 -8.94 -14.85 -15.37
N HIS A 209 -8.10 -14.03 -14.71
CA HIS A 209 -7.37 -12.93 -15.31
C HIS A 209 -5.85 -13.21 -15.47
N GLY A 210 -5.47 -14.47 -15.44
CA GLY A 210 -4.12 -14.90 -15.82
C GLY A 210 -3.06 -14.86 -14.71
N ILE A 211 -3.45 -14.69 -13.45
CA ILE A 211 -2.51 -14.85 -12.33
C ILE A 211 -2.07 -16.32 -12.25
N PRO A 212 -0.77 -16.64 -12.36
CA PRO A 212 -0.32 -18.02 -12.33
C PRO A 212 -0.58 -18.70 -10.99
N GLY A 213 -0.62 -20.02 -10.98
CA GLY A 213 -1.00 -20.85 -9.83
C GLY A 213 -0.10 -20.79 -8.59
N CYS A 214 0.90 -19.91 -8.52
CA CYS A 214 1.79 -19.73 -7.38
C CYS A 214 1.07 -19.33 -6.10
N TYR A 215 -0.07 -18.65 -6.20
CA TYR A 215 -0.95 -18.31 -5.07
C TYR A 215 -1.61 -19.54 -4.41
N LYS A 216 -1.57 -20.72 -5.02
CA LYS A 216 -2.10 -21.97 -4.41
C LYS A 216 -1.49 -22.29 -3.06
N THR A 217 -0.31 -21.74 -2.75
CA THR A 217 0.37 -21.86 -1.47
C THR A 217 0.16 -20.69 -0.52
N THR A 218 -0.69 -19.73 -0.89
CA THR A 218 -1.03 -18.57 -0.04
C THR A 218 -2.48 -18.68 0.40
N ASP A 219 -2.69 -18.64 1.70
CA ASP A 219 -4.01 -18.61 2.31
C ASP A 219 -4.34 -17.21 2.79
N GLU A 220 -5.62 -16.90 2.93
CA GLU A 220 -6.13 -15.59 3.30
C GLU A 220 -7.02 -15.70 4.53
N VAL A 221 -6.81 -14.83 5.52
CA VAL A 221 -7.65 -14.70 6.71
C VAL A 221 -8.23 -13.30 6.80
N ARG A 222 -9.38 -13.16 7.43
CA ARG A 222 -9.99 -11.84 7.68
C ARG A 222 -9.21 -11.08 8.75
N PRO A 223 -9.16 -9.75 8.70
CA PRO A 223 -8.63 -8.94 9.79
C PRO A 223 -9.33 -9.28 11.10
N ASN A 224 -8.58 -9.34 12.20
CA ASN A 224 -9.08 -9.57 13.57
C ASN A 224 -9.87 -10.88 13.78
N ASP A 225 -9.81 -11.83 12.87
CA ASP A 225 -10.48 -13.14 12.98
C ASP A 225 -9.49 -14.22 13.43
N LEU A 226 -9.20 -14.23 14.73
CA LEU A 226 -8.28 -15.21 15.33
C LEU A 226 -8.78 -16.66 15.19
N GLY A 227 -10.11 -16.85 15.24
CA GLY A 227 -10.71 -18.17 15.04
C GLY A 227 -10.46 -18.71 13.63
N MET A 228 -10.59 -17.86 12.61
CA MET A 228 -10.26 -18.21 11.24
C MET A 228 -8.77 -18.50 11.07
N LEU A 229 -7.89 -17.70 11.68
CA LEU A 229 -6.45 -17.91 11.66
C LEU A 229 -6.08 -19.28 12.27
N GLU A 230 -6.62 -19.58 13.45
CA GLU A 230 -6.36 -20.85 14.12
C GLU A 230 -6.83 -22.06 13.30
N ALA A 231 -8.05 -21.98 12.78
CA ALA A 231 -8.60 -23.02 11.90
C ALA A 231 -7.73 -23.22 10.65
N MET A 232 -7.24 -22.12 10.06
CA MET A 232 -6.37 -22.15 8.90
C MET A 232 -5.01 -22.81 9.22
N LEU A 233 -4.40 -22.45 10.34
CA LEU A 233 -3.15 -23.05 10.80
C LEU A 233 -3.30 -24.56 11.02
N LYS A 234 -4.39 -24.99 11.71
CA LYS A 234 -4.71 -26.42 11.92
C LYS A 234 -4.88 -27.15 10.58
N ARG A 235 -5.64 -26.58 9.66
CA ARG A 235 -5.83 -27.15 8.32
C ARG A 235 -4.51 -27.29 7.56
N ASN A 236 -3.60 -26.35 7.69
CA ASN A 236 -2.35 -26.34 6.98
C ASN A 236 -1.35 -27.38 7.52
N VAL A 237 -1.48 -27.84 8.76
CA VAL A 237 -0.66 -28.94 9.29
C VAL A 237 -0.74 -30.15 8.37
N ALA A 238 -1.94 -30.56 7.96
CA ALA A 238 -2.15 -31.68 7.03
C ALA A 238 -1.58 -31.45 5.61
N LYS A 239 -1.24 -30.18 5.27
CA LYS A 239 -0.70 -29.77 3.97
C LYS A 239 0.80 -29.43 4.02
N GLY A 240 1.50 -29.88 5.06
CA GLY A 240 2.91 -29.60 5.27
C GLY A 240 3.23 -28.34 6.10
N GLY A 241 2.21 -27.71 6.70
CA GLY A 241 2.35 -26.60 7.62
C GLY A 241 2.47 -25.22 6.93
N THR A 242 2.45 -24.17 7.76
CA THR A 242 2.63 -22.76 7.36
C THR A 242 4.08 -22.33 7.67
N ALA A 243 4.71 -21.62 6.73
CA ALA A 243 6.06 -21.08 6.85
C ALA A 243 6.10 -19.87 7.81
#